data_5b49368e4f73e11ff6ec43c2fb7aaa19
#
_entry.id   5b49368e4f73e11ff6ec43c2fb7aaa19
#
_cell.length_a   1.000
_cell.length_b   1.000
_cell.length_c   1.000
_cell.angle_alpha   90.00
_cell.angle_beta   90.00
_cell.angle_gamma   90.00
#
_symmetry.space_group_name_H-M   'P 1'
#
loop_
_entity.id
_entity.type
_entity.pdbx_description
1 polymer ?
#
loop_
_entity_poly.entity_id
_entity_poly.type
_entity_poly.pdbx_seq_one_letter_code
_entity_poly.pdbx_strand_id
1 'polypeptide(L)'
;IIYTDLDVFKSYFNNQCITITGTNGKSTTSKLIYEVLKNQGYDVKLAGNIGYPILSIKNIKPKTIFVIEASSYQLDYSRLFSSKYSVILNISPDHLERHKTLRNYIIAKFKLIKSQNSNSVAFLNKHDFNINNYLKKKKFKAKIIKVDTKLNDKYLLKFQNKYFFSKTNKANLLFALEILKKFKINKKILFKTIKNFRGLKYRQQNVY
;
A
#
# COMPACT_ATOMS: atom_id res chain seq x y z
N ILE A 1 -25.15 -12.25 4.07
CA ILE A 1 -24.23 -11.07 3.92
C ILE A 1 -22.88 -11.51 4.42
N ILE A 2 -21.81 -11.28 3.62
CA ILE A 2 -20.43 -11.62 3.98
C ILE A 2 -19.71 -10.34 4.37
N TYR A 3 -18.96 -10.36 5.47
CA TYR A 3 -18.04 -9.35 5.93
C TYR A 3 -16.62 -9.92 5.98
N THR A 4 -15.63 -9.09 5.74
CA THR A 4 -14.21 -9.46 5.84
C THR A 4 -13.64 -9.09 7.21
N ASP A 5 -12.46 -9.60 7.53
CA ASP A 5 -11.67 -9.17 8.69
C ASP A 5 -11.43 -7.65 8.72
N LEU A 6 -11.27 -7.03 7.54
CA LEU A 6 -11.14 -5.58 7.39
C LEU A 6 -12.42 -4.83 7.79
N ASP A 7 -13.59 -5.38 7.45
CA ASP A 7 -14.87 -4.79 7.81
C ASP A 7 -15.13 -4.89 9.31
N VAL A 8 -14.84 -6.05 9.91
CA VAL A 8 -14.93 -6.26 11.36
C VAL A 8 -13.99 -5.29 12.07
N PHE A 9 -12.74 -5.19 11.65
CA PHE A 9 -11.79 -4.21 12.19
C PHE A 9 -12.36 -2.79 12.12
N LYS A 10 -12.88 -2.38 10.96
CA LYS A 10 -13.39 -1.02 10.74
C LYS A 10 -14.62 -0.70 11.61
N SER A 11 -15.45 -1.69 11.95
CA SER A 11 -16.61 -1.48 12.81
C SER A 11 -16.24 -1.16 14.27
N TYR A 12 -15.05 -1.58 14.72
CA TYR A 12 -14.55 -1.32 16.07
C TYR A 12 -13.53 -0.17 16.15
N PHE A 13 -12.77 0.08 15.06
CA PHE A 13 -11.63 0.99 15.10
C PHE A 13 -11.68 2.03 13.97
N ASN A 14 -11.58 3.32 14.36
CA ASN A 14 -11.50 4.44 13.41
C ASN A 14 -10.07 4.93 13.19
N ASN A 15 -9.09 4.09 13.48
CA ASN A 15 -7.68 4.39 13.34
C ASN A 15 -7.28 4.74 11.89
N GLN A 16 -6.23 5.54 11.78
CA GLN A 16 -5.68 5.88 10.47
C GLN A 16 -5.05 4.67 9.80
N CYS A 17 -5.55 4.32 8.62
CA CYS A 17 -5.03 3.22 7.82
C CYS A 17 -4.33 3.72 6.56
N ILE A 18 -3.20 3.09 6.25
CA ILE A 18 -2.50 3.13 4.95
C ILE A 18 -2.69 1.74 4.37
N THR A 19 -3.52 1.60 3.33
CA THR A 19 -3.84 0.28 2.77
C THR A 19 -3.26 0.12 1.39
N ILE A 20 -2.47 -0.92 1.22
CA ILE A 20 -1.72 -1.20 0.00
C ILE A 20 -2.28 -2.43 -0.69
N THR A 21 -2.66 -2.28 -1.96
CA THR A 21 -3.01 -3.38 -2.86
C THR A 21 -2.27 -3.23 -4.19
N GLY A 22 -2.39 -4.22 -5.03
CA GLY A 22 -1.74 -4.31 -6.34
C GLY A 22 -1.56 -5.76 -6.74
N THR A 23 -1.12 -6.03 -7.94
CA THR A 23 -0.70 -7.38 -8.32
C THR A 23 0.62 -7.70 -7.65
N ASN A 24 1.64 -6.87 -7.84
CA ASN A 24 2.99 -7.06 -7.32
C ASN A 24 3.42 -5.91 -6.39
N GLY A 25 4.39 -6.17 -5.50
CA GLY A 25 5.05 -5.15 -4.69
C GLY A 25 4.36 -4.79 -3.37
N LYS A 26 3.18 -5.32 -3.10
CA LYS A 26 2.38 -5.03 -1.89
C LYS A 26 3.20 -5.14 -0.60
N SER A 27 3.77 -6.32 -0.36
CA SER A 27 4.48 -6.64 0.88
C SER A 27 5.73 -5.78 1.08
N THR A 28 6.52 -5.57 0.01
CA THR A 28 7.71 -4.70 0.04
C THR A 28 7.35 -3.27 0.39
N THR A 29 6.33 -2.71 -0.26
CA THR A 29 5.87 -1.34 -0.02
C THR A 29 5.32 -1.17 1.39
N SER A 30 4.48 -2.11 1.84
CA SER A 30 3.92 -2.09 3.20
C SER A 30 5.01 -2.17 4.27
N LYS A 31 5.96 -3.09 4.11
CA LYS A 31 7.07 -3.26 5.04
C LYS A 31 7.95 -2.01 5.12
N LEU A 32 8.29 -1.42 3.98
CA LEU A 32 9.12 -0.21 3.92
C LEU A 32 8.44 0.98 4.61
N ILE A 33 7.15 1.21 4.33
CA ILE A 33 6.38 2.29 4.99
C ILE A 33 6.33 2.05 6.50
N TYR A 34 6.04 0.81 6.92
CA TYR A 34 6.01 0.44 8.33
C TYR A 34 7.35 0.71 9.02
N GLU A 35 8.48 0.29 8.44
CA GLU A 35 9.80 0.48 9.04
C GLU A 35 10.17 1.95 9.18
N VAL A 36 9.89 2.78 8.17
CA VAL A 36 10.15 4.22 8.26
C VAL A 36 9.30 4.88 9.34
N LEU A 37 8.01 4.58 9.40
CA LEU A 37 7.13 5.14 10.45
C LEU A 37 7.55 4.66 11.84
N LYS A 38 7.89 3.39 12.00
CA LYS A 38 8.37 2.81 13.26
C LYS A 38 9.67 3.47 13.72
N ASN A 39 10.65 3.59 12.84
CA ASN A 39 11.94 4.21 13.16
C ASN A 39 11.81 5.72 13.44
N GLN A 40 10.78 6.37 12.89
CA GLN A 40 10.43 7.75 13.22
C GLN A 40 9.78 7.90 14.60
N GLY A 41 9.35 6.81 15.24
CA GLY A 41 8.70 6.82 16.55
C GLY A 41 7.17 6.83 16.51
N TYR A 42 6.54 6.61 15.36
CA TYR A 42 5.09 6.43 15.31
C TYR A 42 4.65 5.11 15.94
N ASP A 43 3.54 5.12 16.67
CA ASP A 43 2.85 3.87 17.04
C ASP A 43 2.19 3.29 15.79
N VAL A 44 2.85 2.33 15.16
CA VAL A 44 2.45 1.74 13.88
C VAL A 44 2.41 0.23 13.96
N LYS A 45 1.39 -0.36 13.32
CA LYS A 45 1.20 -1.80 13.21
C LYS A 45 1.18 -2.21 11.73
N LEU A 46 1.87 -3.30 11.41
CA LEU A 46 1.82 -3.93 10.09
C LEU A 46 0.84 -5.09 10.14
N ALA A 47 -0.16 -5.08 9.26
CA ALA A 47 -1.29 -5.99 9.33
C ALA A 47 -1.80 -6.46 7.95
N GLY A 48 -2.67 -7.46 7.96
CA GLY A 48 -3.34 -8.02 6.79
C GLY A 48 -2.62 -9.23 6.22
N ASN A 49 -2.40 -9.29 4.92
CA ASN A 49 -1.70 -10.39 4.23
C ASN A 49 -0.22 -10.52 4.61
N ILE A 50 0.32 -9.52 5.30
CA ILE A 50 1.67 -9.50 5.85
C ILE A 50 1.64 -8.92 7.27
N GLY A 51 2.58 -9.31 8.11
CA GLY A 51 2.61 -8.92 9.51
C GLY A 51 1.66 -9.77 10.32
N TYR A 52 0.78 -9.12 11.08
CA TYR A 52 -0.20 -9.81 11.92
C TYR A 52 -1.58 -9.83 11.26
N PRO A 53 -2.37 -10.90 11.41
CA PRO A 53 -3.80 -10.86 11.09
C PRO A 53 -4.45 -9.66 11.81
N ILE A 54 -5.21 -8.85 11.08
CA ILE A 54 -5.65 -7.55 11.60
C ILE A 54 -6.45 -7.66 12.89
N LEU A 55 -7.25 -8.72 13.05
CA LEU A 55 -8.07 -8.96 14.25
C LEU A 55 -7.27 -9.54 15.43
N SER A 56 -6.03 -9.97 15.23
CA SER A 56 -5.17 -10.48 16.33
C SER A 56 -4.37 -9.39 17.05
N ILE A 57 -4.43 -8.15 16.55
CA ILE A 57 -3.61 -7.06 17.07
C ILE A 57 -4.19 -6.57 18.39
N LYS A 58 -3.34 -6.56 19.43
CA LYS A 58 -3.66 -6.07 20.77
C LYS A 58 -3.06 -4.68 21.02
N ASN A 59 -3.51 -4.02 22.09
CA ASN A 59 -3.00 -2.72 22.56
C ASN A 59 -3.11 -1.62 21.50
N ILE A 60 -4.28 -1.50 20.87
CA ILE A 60 -4.56 -0.47 19.87
C ILE A 60 -4.90 0.84 20.60
N LYS A 61 -4.11 1.89 20.34
CA LYS A 61 -4.35 3.24 20.86
C LYS A 61 -5.07 4.09 19.82
N PRO A 62 -5.74 5.19 20.21
CA PRO A 62 -6.42 6.06 19.23
C PRO A 62 -5.51 6.63 18.12
N LYS A 63 -4.21 6.82 18.41
CA LYS A 63 -3.21 7.33 17.46
C LYS A 63 -2.42 6.22 16.75
N THR A 64 -2.69 4.94 17.00
CA THR A 64 -2.04 3.83 16.30
C THR A 64 -2.35 3.90 14.80
N ILE A 65 -1.31 3.86 13.98
CA ILE A 65 -1.41 3.85 12.51
C ILE A 65 -1.33 2.39 12.05
N PHE A 66 -2.21 2.00 11.12
CA PHE A 66 -2.17 0.68 10.51
C PHE A 66 -1.63 0.76 9.09
N VAL A 67 -0.58 0.01 8.80
CA VAL A 67 -0.13 -0.27 7.43
C VAL A 67 -0.67 -1.64 7.07
N ILE A 68 -1.61 -1.68 6.12
CA ILE A 68 -2.39 -2.88 5.81
C ILE A 68 -2.06 -3.34 4.39
N GLU A 69 -1.62 -4.58 4.25
CA GLU A 69 -1.61 -5.24 2.96
C GLU A 69 -2.95 -5.91 2.70
N ALA A 70 -3.67 -5.47 1.67
CA ALA A 70 -4.97 -6.03 1.32
C ALA A 70 -4.93 -6.81 0.00
N SER A 71 -5.46 -8.04 0.02
CA SER A 71 -5.66 -8.86 -1.18
C SER A 71 -6.89 -8.40 -1.97
N SER A 72 -6.96 -8.80 -3.25
CA SER A 72 -8.17 -8.56 -4.04
C SER A 72 -9.38 -9.34 -3.51
N TYR A 73 -9.16 -10.48 -2.85
CA TYR A 73 -10.22 -11.27 -2.22
C TYR A 73 -10.87 -10.55 -1.05
N GLN A 74 -10.06 -10.01 -0.12
CA GLN A 74 -10.56 -9.20 0.99
C GLN A 74 -11.33 -7.99 0.47
N LEU A 75 -10.77 -7.24 -0.48
CA LEU A 75 -11.39 -6.05 -1.04
C LEU A 75 -12.67 -6.36 -1.82
N ASP A 76 -12.76 -7.52 -2.46
CA ASP A 76 -13.95 -7.90 -3.22
C ASP A 76 -15.17 -8.13 -2.34
N TYR A 77 -14.98 -8.69 -1.15
CA TYR A 77 -16.06 -8.91 -0.18
C TYR A 77 -16.26 -7.76 0.80
N SER A 78 -15.28 -6.86 0.92
CA SER A 78 -15.35 -5.74 1.86
C SER A 78 -16.46 -4.75 1.51
N ARG A 79 -17.21 -4.31 2.53
CA ARG A 79 -18.36 -3.41 2.42
C ARG A 79 -18.22 -2.15 3.26
N LEU A 80 -17.61 -2.25 4.44
CA LEU A 80 -17.52 -1.17 5.43
C LEU A 80 -16.12 -0.55 5.49
N PHE A 81 -15.11 -1.29 5.07
CA PHE A 81 -13.73 -0.86 5.21
C PHE A 81 -13.42 0.35 4.34
N SER A 82 -12.86 1.37 4.98
CA SER A 82 -12.36 2.58 4.33
C SER A 82 -11.01 2.96 4.93
N SER A 83 -10.11 3.43 4.11
CA SER A 83 -8.74 3.78 4.47
C SER A 83 -8.46 5.26 4.23
N LYS A 84 -7.71 5.92 5.13
CA LYS A 84 -7.27 7.32 4.94
C LYS A 84 -6.37 7.46 3.72
N TYR A 85 -5.43 6.51 3.57
CA TYR A 85 -4.50 6.46 2.45
C TYR A 85 -4.62 5.10 1.76
N SER A 86 -5.00 5.11 0.50
CA SER A 86 -5.13 3.90 -0.33
C SER A 86 -4.09 3.88 -1.43
N VAL A 87 -3.56 2.71 -1.73
CA VAL A 87 -2.51 2.51 -2.73
C VAL A 87 -2.89 1.39 -3.67
N ILE A 88 -2.87 1.63 -4.97
CA ILE A 88 -2.88 0.58 -6.00
C ILE A 88 -1.58 0.69 -6.79
N LEU A 89 -0.65 -0.24 -6.54
CA LEU A 89 0.70 -0.20 -7.11
C LEU A 89 0.71 -0.47 -8.61
N ASN A 90 0.00 -1.50 -9.02
CA ASN A 90 -0.09 -1.96 -10.40
C ASN A 90 -1.24 -2.97 -10.53
N ILE A 91 -1.71 -3.16 -11.77
CA ILE A 91 -2.71 -4.18 -12.10
C ILE A 91 -2.27 -4.91 -13.38
N SER A 92 -1.98 -6.19 -13.26
CA SER A 92 -1.79 -7.13 -14.36
C SER A 92 -2.68 -8.36 -14.15
N PRO A 93 -2.99 -9.15 -15.18
CA PRO A 93 -3.79 -10.37 -15.02
C PRO A 93 -3.23 -11.27 -13.93
N ASP A 94 -4.08 -11.60 -12.95
CA ASP A 94 -3.75 -12.47 -11.83
C ASP A 94 -5.07 -12.94 -11.17
N HIS A 95 -5.08 -14.12 -10.57
CA HIS A 95 -6.26 -14.68 -9.88
C HIS A 95 -7.54 -14.72 -10.73
N LEU A 96 -7.41 -14.96 -12.06
CA LEU A 96 -8.57 -14.94 -12.97
C LEU A 96 -9.47 -16.16 -12.76
N GLU A 97 -8.95 -17.27 -12.23
CA GLU A 97 -9.75 -18.42 -11.78
C GLU A 97 -10.83 -18.00 -10.77
N ARG A 98 -10.53 -17.00 -9.94
CA ARG A 98 -11.43 -16.48 -8.90
C ARG A 98 -12.27 -15.30 -9.39
N HIS A 99 -11.64 -14.32 -10.02
CA HIS A 99 -12.32 -13.08 -10.45
C HIS A 99 -13.01 -13.21 -11.81
N LYS A 100 -12.80 -14.31 -12.52
CA LYS A 100 -13.31 -14.66 -13.87
C LYS A 100 -12.75 -13.76 -14.97
N THR A 101 -12.65 -12.44 -14.74
CA THR A 101 -12.16 -11.49 -15.75
C THR A 101 -11.21 -10.47 -15.12
N LEU A 102 -10.29 -9.92 -15.93
CA LEU A 102 -9.43 -8.81 -15.52
C LEU A 102 -10.26 -7.59 -15.07
N ARG A 103 -11.43 -7.36 -15.69
CA ARG A 103 -12.34 -6.28 -15.31
C ARG A 103 -12.82 -6.44 -13.86
N ASN A 104 -13.24 -7.64 -13.46
CA ASN A 104 -13.69 -7.91 -12.09
C ASN A 104 -12.54 -7.76 -11.08
N TYR A 105 -11.34 -8.23 -11.44
CA TYR A 105 -10.13 -8.04 -10.62
C TYR A 105 -9.80 -6.57 -10.40
N ILE A 106 -9.88 -5.73 -11.44
CA ILE A 106 -9.74 -4.28 -11.34
C ILE A 106 -10.80 -3.70 -10.40
N ILE A 107 -12.08 -4.05 -10.62
CA ILE A 107 -13.20 -3.58 -9.80
C ILE A 107 -12.97 -3.92 -8.32
N ALA A 108 -12.56 -5.16 -8.01
CA ALA A 108 -12.28 -5.59 -6.65
C ALA A 108 -11.24 -4.69 -5.97
N LYS A 109 -10.11 -4.41 -6.63
CA LYS A 109 -9.09 -3.52 -6.06
C LYS A 109 -9.56 -2.06 -5.92
N PHE A 110 -10.35 -1.57 -6.87
CA PHE A 110 -10.87 -0.21 -6.83
C PHE A 110 -11.99 0.00 -5.80
N LYS A 111 -12.57 -1.07 -5.22
CA LYS A 111 -13.47 -0.94 -4.05
C LYS A 111 -12.79 -0.20 -2.91
N LEU A 112 -11.49 -0.42 -2.71
CA LEU A 112 -10.68 0.30 -1.71
C LEU A 112 -10.74 1.82 -1.87
N ILE A 113 -10.75 2.34 -3.10
CA ILE A 113 -10.83 3.78 -3.36
C ILE A 113 -12.30 4.25 -3.38
N LYS A 114 -13.21 3.40 -3.86
CA LYS A 114 -14.63 3.73 -3.91
C LYS A 114 -15.23 3.95 -2.52
N SER A 115 -14.71 3.27 -1.49
CA SER A 115 -15.14 3.44 -0.09
C SER A 115 -14.58 4.69 0.60
N GLN A 116 -13.64 5.40 -0.02
CA GLN A 116 -13.02 6.60 0.53
C GLN A 116 -13.92 7.84 0.41
N ASN A 117 -13.76 8.78 1.33
CA ASN A 117 -14.39 10.10 1.31
C ASN A 117 -13.43 11.19 0.78
N SER A 118 -13.91 12.44 0.72
CA SER A 118 -13.15 13.61 0.23
C SER A 118 -11.89 13.95 1.04
N ASN A 119 -11.85 13.55 2.32
CA ASN A 119 -10.70 13.76 3.20
C ASN A 119 -9.61 12.69 3.02
N SER A 120 -9.83 11.70 2.15
CA SER A 120 -8.91 10.59 1.91
C SER A 120 -8.08 10.82 0.65
N VAL A 121 -6.98 10.09 0.54
CA VAL A 121 -6.05 10.20 -0.59
C VAL A 121 -5.77 8.81 -1.16
N ALA A 122 -5.85 8.68 -2.48
CA ALA A 122 -5.47 7.48 -3.21
C ALA A 122 -4.23 7.72 -4.06
N PHE A 123 -3.24 6.84 -3.92
CA PHE A 123 -1.99 6.86 -4.68
C PHE A 123 -2.03 5.78 -5.75
N LEU A 124 -1.91 6.17 -7.02
CA LEU A 124 -2.08 5.31 -8.16
C LEU A 124 -0.91 5.43 -9.13
N ASN A 125 -0.53 4.33 -9.77
CA ASN A 125 0.55 4.34 -10.75
C ASN A 125 0.17 5.16 -11.99
N LYS A 126 0.95 6.22 -12.26
CA LYS A 126 0.78 7.10 -13.41
C LYS A 126 0.90 6.35 -14.75
N HIS A 127 1.70 5.29 -14.80
CA HIS A 127 2.07 4.56 -16.02
C HIS A 127 1.35 3.22 -16.19
N ASP A 128 0.48 2.83 -15.25
CA ASP A 128 -0.28 1.58 -15.38
C ASP A 128 -1.49 1.78 -16.30
N PHE A 129 -1.54 1.03 -17.39
CA PHE A 129 -2.60 1.12 -18.39
C PHE A 129 -3.98 0.79 -17.81
N ASN A 130 -4.09 -0.30 -17.05
CA ASN A 130 -5.37 -0.78 -16.50
C ASN A 130 -5.94 0.22 -15.48
N ILE A 131 -5.07 0.78 -14.62
CA ILE A 131 -5.45 1.82 -13.66
C ILE A 131 -5.96 3.06 -14.37
N ASN A 132 -5.21 3.58 -15.36
CA ASN A 132 -5.58 4.80 -16.06
C ASN A 132 -6.85 4.63 -16.89
N ASN A 133 -7.03 3.49 -17.54
CA ASN A 133 -8.23 3.20 -18.33
C ASN A 133 -9.48 3.11 -17.44
N TYR A 134 -9.36 2.54 -16.24
CA TYR A 134 -10.48 2.49 -15.28
C TYR A 134 -10.81 3.89 -14.74
N LEU A 135 -9.81 4.72 -14.43
CA LEU A 135 -9.99 6.09 -13.94
C LEU A 135 -10.73 6.99 -14.92
N LYS A 136 -10.51 6.85 -16.24
CA LYS A 136 -11.21 7.63 -17.26
C LYS A 136 -12.73 7.46 -17.20
N LYS A 137 -13.21 6.32 -16.71
CA LYS A 137 -14.62 5.93 -16.71
C LYS A 137 -15.31 6.12 -15.36
N LYS A 138 -14.61 6.58 -14.32
CA LYS A 138 -15.15 6.64 -12.95
C LYS A 138 -14.67 7.90 -12.22
N LYS A 139 -15.57 8.46 -11.42
CA LYS A 139 -15.25 9.55 -10.47
C LYS A 139 -15.12 8.98 -9.06
N PHE A 140 -14.21 9.54 -8.28
CA PHE A 140 -13.96 9.16 -6.88
C PHE A 140 -14.01 10.40 -5.99
N LYS A 141 -14.48 10.23 -4.76
CA LYS A 141 -14.50 11.32 -3.75
C LYS A 141 -13.09 11.63 -3.24
N ALA A 142 -12.24 10.62 -3.12
CA ALA A 142 -10.88 10.77 -2.65
C ALA A 142 -10.00 11.59 -3.61
N LYS A 143 -9.05 12.34 -3.04
CA LYS A 143 -8.01 13.00 -3.84
C LYS A 143 -7.09 11.96 -4.48
N ILE A 144 -6.98 11.97 -5.81
CA ILE A 144 -6.09 11.06 -6.54
C ILE A 144 -4.71 11.70 -6.72
N ILE A 145 -3.67 11.00 -6.31
CA ILE A 145 -2.25 11.32 -6.58
C ILE A 145 -1.68 10.26 -7.52
N LYS A 146 -1.26 10.67 -8.70
CA LYS A 146 -0.60 9.80 -9.67
C LYS A 146 0.90 9.76 -9.38
N VAL A 147 1.39 8.60 -8.95
CA VAL A 147 2.80 8.38 -8.62
C VAL A 147 3.58 8.09 -9.91
N ASP A 148 4.60 8.89 -10.18
CA ASP A 148 5.49 8.67 -11.31
C ASP A 148 6.55 7.62 -10.95
N THR A 149 6.41 6.43 -11.53
CA THR A 149 7.30 5.29 -11.28
C THR A 149 8.47 5.21 -12.28
N LYS A 150 8.59 6.18 -13.20
CA LYS A 150 9.67 6.28 -14.19
C LYS A 150 10.69 7.38 -13.85
N LEU A 151 10.71 7.88 -12.62
CA LEU A 151 11.69 8.88 -12.18
C LEU A 151 13.13 8.40 -12.41
N ASN A 152 14.01 9.37 -12.71
CA ASN A 152 15.42 9.14 -13.03
C ASN A 152 16.15 8.40 -11.88
N ASP A 153 17.01 7.45 -12.23
CA ASP A 153 17.78 6.63 -11.29
C ASP A 153 18.71 7.46 -10.40
N LYS A 154 19.21 8.62 -10.89
CA LYS A 154 20.02 9.55 -10.09
C LYS A 154 19.37 9.91 -8.75
N TYR A 155 18.03 10.00 -8.70
CA TYR A 155 17.32 10.28 -7.45
C TYR A 155 17.40 9.13 -6.44
N LEU A 156 17.45 7.90 -6.91
CA LEU A 156 17.47 6.70 -6.08
C LEU A 156 18.88 6.31 -5.63
N LEU A 157 19.92 6.71 -6.37
CA LEU A 157 21.33 6.48 -6.02
C LEU A 157 21.68 7.05 -4.63
N LYS A 158 21.00 8.15 -4.23
CA LYS A 158 21.20 8.75 -2.89
C LYS A 158 20.98 7.77 -1.74
N PHE A 159 20.11 6.78 -1.91
CA PHE A 159 19.78 5.82 -0.86
C PHE A 159 20.79 4.69 -0.71
N GLN A 160 21.71 4.53 -1.68
CA GLN A 160 22.81 3.55 -1.64
C GLN A 160 22.35 2.12 -1.31
N ASN A 161 21.17 1.71 -1.82
CA ASN A 161 20.63 0.39 -1.59
C ASN A 161 20.27 -0.31 -2.91
N LYS A 162 21.08 -1.30 -3.27
CA LYS A 162 20.94 -2.08 -4.53
C LYS A 162 19.58 -2.82 -4.62
N TYR A 163 18.93 -3.11 -3.49
CA TYR A 163 17.61 -3.74 -3.47
C TYR A 163 16.58 -2.98 -4.31
N PHE A 164 16.70 -1.64 -4.39
CA PHE A 164 15.79 -0.78 -5.13
C PHE A 164 16.18 -0.52 -6.59
N PHE A 165 17.18 -1.22 -7.13
CA PHE A 165 17.60 -1.00 -8.51
C PHE A 165 16.73 -1.75 -9.53
N SER A 166 16.05 -2.83 -9.14
CA SER A 166 15.08 -3.46 -10.03
C SER A 166 13.87 -2.56 -10.30
N LYS A 167 13.32 -2.64 -11.49
CA LYS A 167 12.16 -1.83 -11.91
C LYS A 167 11.00 -1.88 -10.92
N THR A 168 10.69 -3.08 -10.41
CA THR A 168 9.59 -3.30 -9.47
C THR A 168 9.89 -2.67 -8.11
N ASN A 169 11.08 -2.91 -7.54
CA ASN A 169 11.43 -2.39 -6.22
C ASN A 169 11.65 -0.88 -6.26
N LYS A 170 12.13 -0.33 -7.37
CA LYS A 170 12.17 1.11 -7.63
C LYS A 170 10.78 1.72 -7.54
N ALA A 171 9.80 1.14 -8.21
CA ALA A 171 8.41 1.60 -8.15
C ALA A 171 7.86 1.53 -6.72
N ASN A 172 8.12 0.44 -6.00
CA ASN A 172 7.71 0.26 -4.59
C ASN A 172 8.29 1.37 -3.69
N LEU A 173 9.58 1.71 -3.86
CA LEU A 173 10.23 2.80 -3.13
C LEU A 173 9.57 4.15 -3.44
N LEU A 174 9.32 4.45 -4.71
CA LEU A 174 8.69 5.71 -5.12
C LEU A 174 7.29 5.87 -4.53
N PHE A 175 6.49 4.81 -4.51
CA PHE A 175 5.20 4.81 -3.81
C PHE A 175 5.35 5.06 -2.32
N ALA A 176 6.27 4.36 -1.66
CA ALA A 176 6.52 4.57 -0.23
C ALA A 176 6.92 6.02 0.07
N LEU A 177 7.81 6.61 -0.74
CA LEU A 177 8.23 8.00 -0.58
C LEU A 177 7.06 8.98 -0.75
N GLU A 178 6.18 8.79 -1.75
CA GLU A 178 5.02 9.67 -1.94
C GLU A 178 4.04 9.61 -0.76
N ILE A 179 3.82 8.42 -0.20
CA ILE A 179 2.95 8.25 0.97
C ILE A 179 3.58 8.90 2.20
N LEU A 180 4.88 8.68 2.42
CA LEU A 180 5.61 9.19 3.57
C LEU A 180 5.68 10.73 3.61
N LYS A 181 5.50 11.43 2.47
CA LYS A 181 5.31 12.89 2.44
C LYS A 181 4.07 13.38 3.23
N LYS A 182 3.13 12.48 3.56
CA LYS A 182 1.96 12.80 4.40
C LYS A 182 2.24 12.76 5.89
N PHE A 183 3.47 12.42 6.27
CA PHE A 183 3.94 12.29 7.65
C PHE A 183 5.14 13.19 7.90
N LYS A 184 5.33 13.60 9.15
CA LYS A 184 6.53 14.35 9.55
C LYS A 184 7.70 13.39 9.75
N ILE A 185 8.45 13.12 8.69
CA ILE A 185 9.60 12.19 8.72
C ILE A 185 10.91 12.97 8.67
N ASN A 186 11.80 12.70 9.62
CA ASN A 186 13.16 13.23 9.61
C ASN A 186 13.95 12.62 8.44
N LYS A 187 14.60 13.49 7.64
CA LYS A 187 15.36 13.05 6.46
C LYS A 187 16.47 12.04 6.82
N LYS A 188 17.18 12.22 7.93
CA LYS A 188 18.25 11.28 8.36
C LYS A 188 17.68 9.89 8.66
N ILE A 189 16.52 9.82 9.35
CA ILE A 189 15.83 8.56 9.66
C ILE A 189 15.34 7.89 8.37
N LEU A 190 14.73 8.65 7.46
CA LEU A 190 14.30 8.15 6.16
C LEU A 190 15.46 7.52 5.39
N PHE A 191 16.55 8.26 5.21
CA PHE A 191 17.73 7.77 4.49
C PHE A 191 18.35 6.54 5.14
N LYS A 192 18.55 6.55 6.47
CA LYS A 192 19.09 5.41 7.23
C LYS A 192 18.23 4.16 7.08
N THR A 193 16.90 4.32 7.17
CA THR A 193 15.97 3.18 7.05
C THR A 193 15.99 2.60 5.65
N ILE A 194 15.93 3.44 4.60
CA ILE A 194 15.96 2.95 3.21
C ILE A 194 17.31 2.30 2.89
N LYS A 195 18.44 2.89 3.31
CA LYS A 195 19.77 2.32 3.11
C LYS A 195 19.89 0.92 3.71
N ASN A 196 19.32 0.70 4.90
CA ASN A 196 19.44 -0.57 5.63
C ASN A 196 18.29 -1.54 5.34
N PHE A 197 17.35 -1.19 4.46
CA PHE A 197 16.22 -2.05 4.12
C PHE A 197 16.68 -3.29 3.37
N ARG A 198 16.40 -4.48 3.92
CA ARG A 198 16.84 -5.77 3.38
C ARG A 198 15.74 -6.54 2.62
N GLY A 199 14.59 -5.89 2.41
CA GLY A 199 13.44 -6.57 1.81
C GLY A 199 12.75 -7.52 2.78
N LEU A 200 12.06 -8.50 2.21
CA LEU A 200 11.38 -9.56 2.94
C LEU A 200 12.13 -10.87 2.76
N LYS A 201 12.22 -11.67 3.83
CA LYS A 201 12.76 -13.04 3.75
C LYS A 201 12.05 -13.80 2.61
N TYR A 202 12.79 -14.55 1.83
CA TYR A 202 12.32 -15.37 0.70
C TYR A 202 11.68 -14.60 -0.48
N ARG A 203 11.82 -13.25 -0.51
CA ARG A 203 11.35 -12.42 -1.65
C ARG A 203 12.48 -11.52 -2.13
N GLN A 204 13.25 -11.97 -3.13
CA GLN A 204 14.41 -11.26 -3.71
C GLN A 204 15.42 -10.78 -2.63
N GLN A 205 15.62 -11.57 -1.60
CA GLN A 205 16.62 -11.30 -0.58
C GLN A 205 18.00 -11.68 -1.14
N ASN A 206 18.95 -10.75 -1.13
CA ASN A 206 20.35 -11.11 -1.31
C ASN A 206 20.82 -11.92 -0.11
N VAL A 207 21.13 -13.19 -0.33
CA VAL A 207 21.60 -14.14 0.69
C VAL A 207 23.12 -14.23 0.54
N TYR A 208 23.83 -13.16 0.90
CA TYR A 208 25.29 -13.14 1.02
C TYR A 208 25.68 -12.61 2.39
#